data_b7c684a82f1e9143156223e16f7535fb
#
_entry.id   b7c684a82f1e9143156223e16f7535fb
#
_cell.length_a   1.000
_cell.length_b   1.000
_cell.length_c   1.000
_cell.angle_alpha   90.00
_cell.angle_beta   90.00
_cell.angle_gamma   90.00
#
_symmetry.space_group_name_H-M   'P 1'
#
loop_
_entity.id
_entity.type
_entity.pdbx_description
1 polymer ?
#
loop_
_entity_poly.entity_id
_entity_poly.type
_entity_poly.pdbx_seq_one_letter_code
_entity_poly.pdbx_strand_id
1 'polypeptide(L)'
;MAVDRTVSVGTGGTQSFVHVLSECWSRPSLLVLELLWRWLFGVPLLALFAYEGLHVYAAVSSQLATAGIDQFSIVDPMRAAEIASGVYAVVEPPIVRTALWLIPVAVLAWAIVSGIGRNTVLRRHDPSLPRCPFTLTLLQLLRILFLGGSFVFWFVAIQWSANYALSGDEPNLVTYCALVICLSLGIFTLWALVSWVFSIAPLLVLLENRGVGSSLVRSLRLGPLTGKLVEVNLITGIIKLALIVLAMVFSAIPLPFASNMEGPPLYAWWAVVSVLYLIASDFFQVARLVAFIQFWRGLAVQAHAPSAHDPIRVK
;
A
#
# COMPACT_ATOMS: atom_id res chain seq x y z
N MET A 1 1.99 -3.03 43.77
CA MET A 1 1.74 -4.44 43.41
C MET A 1 2.08 -4.58 41.91
N ALA A 2 3.33 -4.91 41.61
CA ALA A 2 3.83 -5.06 40.23
C ALA A 2 3.43 -6.46 39.76
N VAL A 3 2.49 -6.50 38.79
CA VAL A 3 2.16 -7.76 38.11
C VAL A 3 3.28 -8.10 37.17
N ASP A 4 4.08 -9.05 37.57
CA ASP A 4 5.12 -9.67 36.76
C ASP A 4 4.47 -10.42 35.59
N ARG A 5 4.35 -9.74 34.43
CA ARG A 5 3.88 -10.35 33.19
C ARG A 5 5.06 -11.04 32.53
N THR A 6 5.43 -12.20 33.03
CA THR A 6 6.26 -13.15 32.29
C THR A 6 5.47 -13.60 31.06
N VAL A 7 5.69 -12.91 29.92
CA VAL A 7 5.16 -13.33 28.63
C VAL A 7 5.82 -14.67 28.28
N SER A 8 5.05 -15.75 28.38
CA SER A 8 5.48 -17.07 27.93
C SER A 8 5.66 -17.04 26.41
N VAL A 9 6.90 -16.96 25.95
CA VAL A 9 7.31 -16.92 24.53
C VAL A 9 7.23 -18.33 23.91
N GLY A 10 6.09 -19.00 24.07
CA GLY A 10 5.86 -20.36 23.53
C GLY A 10 4.59 -20.52 22.70
N THR A 11 3.79 -19.49 22.56
CA THR A 11 2.53 -19.57 21.79
C THR A 11 2.78 -19.31 20.30
N GLY A 12 2.21 -20.16 19.43
CA GLY A 12 2.35 -20.05 17.97
C GLY A 12 1.98 -18.66 17.44
N GLY A 13 2.52 -18.28 16.28
CA GLY A 13 2.43 -16.94 15.72
C GLY A 13 1.02 -16.34 15.65
N THR A 14 0.01 -17.17 15.39
CA THR A 14 -1.40 -16.75 15.31
C THR A 14 -1.97 -16.30 16.66
N GLN A 15 -1.68 -17.02 17.75
CA GLN A 15 -2.14 -16.64 19.10
C GLN A 15 -1.48 -15.33 19.55
N SER A 16 -0.22 -15.13 19.21
CA SER A 16 0.49 -13.88 19.47
C SER A 16 -0.14 -12.69 18.72
N PHE A 17 -0.57 -12.89 17.47
CA PHE A 17 -1.21 -11.84 16.69
C PHE A 17 -2.61 -11.46 17.25
N VAL A 18 -3.40 -12.44 17.69
CA VAL A 18 -4.68 -12.18 18.37
C VAL A 18 -4.49 -11.37 19.65
N HIS A 19 -3.46 -11.65 20.42
CA HIS A 19 -3.11 -10.86 21.61
C HIS A 19 -2.76 -9.40 21.24
N VAL A 20 -2.00 -9.19 20.15
CA VAL A 20 -1.69 -7.84 19.64
C VAL A 20 -2.96 -7.09 19.21
N LEU A 21 -3.90 -7.77 18.55
CA LEU A 21 -5.18 -7.18 18.18
C LEU A 21 -5.96 -6.69 19.41
N SER A 22 -6.01 -7.52 20.46
CA SER A 22 -6.66 -7.16 21.73
C SER A 22 -5.98 -5.97 22.41
N GLU A 23 -4.64 -5.91 22.39
CA GLU A 23 -3.88 -4.78 22.92
C GLU A 23 -4.15 -3.49 22.12
N CYS A 24 -4.14 -3.55 20.78
CA CYS A 24 -4.46 -2.41 19.94
C CYS A 24 -5.90 -1.92 20.15
N TRP A 25 -6.84 -2.84 20.36
CA TRP A 25 -8.23 -2.50 20.68
C TRP A 25 -8.37 -1.79 22.02
N SER A 26 -7.60 -2.18 23.02
CA SER A 26 -7.58 -1.54 24.35
C SER A 26 -6.95 -0.14 24.35
N ARG A 27 -6.22 0.23 23.27
CA ARG A 27 -5.53 1.53 23.12
C ARG A 27 -6.02 2.29 21.89
N PRO A 28 -7.27 2.76 21.85
CA PRO A 28 -7.86 3.41 20.68
C PRO A 28 -7.11 4.68 20.24
N SER A 29 -6.33 5.28 21.14
CA SER A 29 -5.52 6.46 20.83
C SER A 29 -4.50 6.23 19.71
N LEU A 30 -4.01 5.00 19.51
CA LEU A 30 -3.09 4.67 18.41
C LEU A 30 -3.82 4.69 17.07
N LEU A 31 -5.02 4.11 17.04
CA LEU A 31 -5.87 4.11 15.85
C LEU A 31 -6.31 5.52 15.48
N VAL A 32 -6.81 6.28 16.48
CA VAL A 32 -7.24 7.66 16.25
C VAL A 32 -6.10 8.51 15.70
N LEU A 33 -4.90 8.36 16.24
CA LEU A 33 -3.73 9.09 15.75
C LEU A 33 -3.35 8.68 14.30
N GLU A 34 -3.43 7.37 13.98
CA GLU A 34 -3.17 6.88 12.61
C GLU A 34 -4.21 7.41 11.63
N LEU A 35 -5.51 7.37 11.97
CA LEU A 35 -6.58 7.95 11.18
C LEU A 35 -6.41 9.45 11.00
N LEU A 36 -6.12 10.16 12.08
CA LEU A 36 -6.07 11.61 12.08
C LEU A 36 -5.01 12.15 11.11
N TRP A 37 -3.78 11.65 11.16
CA TRP A 37 -2.75 12.14 10.24
C TRP A 37 -2.99 11.73 8.78
N ARG A 38 -3.55 10.53 8.56
CA ARG A 38 -3.88 10.06 7.21
C ARG A 38 -5.03 10.85 6.59
N TRP A 39 -6.07 11.10 7.37
CA TRP A 39 -7.24 11.78 6.86
C TRP A 39 -7.02 13.28 6.74
N LEU A 40 -6.28 13.87 7.69
CA LEU A 40 -5.89 15.29 7.63
C LEU A 40 -5.11 15.61 6.35
N PHE A 41 -4.35 14.67 5.83
CA PHE A 41 -3.67 14.79 4.57
C PHE A 41 -4.49 14.23 3.39
N GLY A 42 -5.07 13.06 3.54
CA GLY A 42 -5.76 12.33 2.46
C GLY A 42 -6.98 13.05 1.94
N VAL A 43 -7.80 13.65 2.83
CA VAL A 43 -9.01 14.38 2.41
C VAL A 43 -8.69 15.63 1.61
N PRO A 44 -7.78 16.53 2.02
CA PRO A 44 -7.37 17.67 1.20
C PRO A 44 -6.74 17.26 -0.13
N LEU A 45 -5.92 16.20 -0.15
CA LEU A 45 -5.32 15.69 -1.37
C LEU A 45 -6.39 15.16 -2.33
N LEU A 46 -7.36 14.38 -1.83
CA LEU A 46 -8.48 13.89 -2.63
C LEU A 46 -9.33 15.05 -3.19
N ALA A 47 -9.59 16.07 -2.38
CA ALA A 47 -10.29 17.27 -2.82
C ALA A 47 -9.53 18.01 -3.92
N LEU A 48 -8.19 18.08 -3.80
CA LEU A 48 -7.34 18.67 -4.84
C LEU A 48 -7.39 17.85 -6.14
N PHE A 49 -7.30 16.51 -6.05
CA PHE A 49 -7.46 15.64 -7.23
C PHE A 49 -8.84 15.78 -7.88
N ALA A 50 -9.90 15.84 -7.08
CA ALA A 50 -11.25 16.04 -7.58
C ALA A 50 -11.40 17.42 -8.27
N TYR A 51 -10.87 18.48 -7.67
CA TYR A 51 -10.87 19.82 -8.23
C TYR A 51 -10.15 19.87 -9.60
N GLU A 52 -8.92 19.34 -9.66
CA GLU A 52 -8.16 19.28 -10.92
C GLU A 52 -8.82 18.38 -11.96
N GLY A 53 -9.41 17.25 -11.54
CA GLY A 53 -10.17 16.37 -12.42
C GLY A 53 -11.39 17.07 -13.04
N LEU A 54 -12.14 17.84 -12.24
CA LEU A 54 -13.26 18.65 -12.74
C LEU A 54 -12.77 19.77 -13.67
N HIS A 55 -11.63 20.37 -13.37
CA HIS A 55 -11.05 21.40 -14.23
C HIS A 55 -10.60 20.83 -15.58
N VAL A 56 -9.94 19.67 -15.59
CA VAL A 56 -9.62 18.96 -16.83
C VAL A 56 -10.86 18.57 -17.59
N TYR A 57 -11.88 18.01 -16.92
CA TYR A 57 -13.14 17.65 -17.55
C TYR A 57 -13.84 18.86 -18.21
N ALA A 58 -13.91 19.99 -17.50
CA ALA A 58 -14.47 21.22 -18.04
C ALA A 58 -13.74 21.72 -19.29
N ALA A 59 -12.40 21.57 -19.31
CA ALA A 59 -11.58 21.98 -20.45
C ALA A 59 -11.77 21.11 -21.70
N VAL A 60 -12.13 19.82 -21.53
CA VAL A 60 -12.23 18.86 -22.65
C VAL A 60 -13.68 18.51 -23.02
N SER A 61 -14.66 18.84 -22.18
CA SER A 61 -16.07 18.40 -22.33
C SER A 61 -16.69 18.73 -23.67
N SER A 62 -16.43 19.93 -24.21
CA SER A 62 -16.93 20.32 -25.54
C SER A 62 -16.29 19.52 -26.67
N GLN A 63 -15.02 19.19 -26.56
CA GLN A 63 -14.28 18.41 -27.54
C GLN A 63 -14.62 16.92 -27.47
N LEU A 64 -14.92 16.39 -26.26
CA LEU A 64 -15.42 15.02 -26.08
C LEU A 64 -16.76 14.80 -26.74
N ALA A 65 -17.67 15.77 -26.69
CA ALA A 65 -18.95 15.71 -27.40
C ALA A 65 -18.77 15.62 -28.92
N THR A 66 -17.75 16.30 -29.48
CA THR A 66 -17.43 16.23 -30.93
C THR A 66 -16.67 14.95 -31.31
N ALA A 67 -15.96 14.31 -30.36
CA ALA A 67 -15.25 13.05 -30.60
C ALA A 67 -16.18 11.83 -30.73
N GLY A 68 -17.49 12.00 -30.60
CA GLY A 68 -18.49 10.96 -30.83
C GLY A 68 -18.58 9.92 -29.72
N ILE A 69 -18.23 10.29 -28.46
CA ILE A 69 -18.25 9.36 -27.29
C ILE A 69 -19.64 8.73 -27.08
N ASP A 70 -20.71 9.41 -27.47
CA ASP A 70 -22.09 8.93 -27.39
C ASP A 70 -22.36 7.77 -28.36
N GLN A 71 -21.53 7.59 -29.38
CA GLN A 71 -21.62 6.51 -30.37
C GLN A 71 -20.68 5.33 -30.04
N PHE A 72 -19.99 5.37 -28.87
CA PHE A 72 -19.12 4.30 -28.46
C PHE A 72 -19.91 3.01 -28.25
N SER A 73 -19.58 1.98 -29.03
CA SER A 73 -20.23 0.68 -28.95
C SER A 73 -19.17 -0.44 -29.06
N ILE A 74 -19.21 -1.40 -28.16
CA ILE A 74 -18.32 -2.56 -28.19
C ILE A 74 -18.67 -3.52 -29.36
N VAL A 75 -19.83 -3.35 -29.98
CA VAL A 75 -20.31 -4.19 -31.09
C VAL A 75 -19.47 -3.98 -32.36
N ASP A 76 -18.94 -2.77 -32.57
CA ASP A 76 -18.01 -2.45 -33.67
C ASP A 76 -16.62 -2.09 -33.10
N PRO A 77 -15.69 -3.05 -33.02
CA PRO A 77 -14.38 -2.85 -32.41
C PRO A 77 -13.51 -1.81 -33.15
N MET A 78 -13.65 -1.69 -34.47
CA MET A 78 -12.84 -0.74 -35.24
C MET A 78 -13.30 0.69 -34.98
N ARG A 79 -14.61 0.94 -34.98
CA ARG A 79 -15.18 2.24 -34.64
C ARG A 79 -14.93 2.61 -33.18
N ALA A 80 -15.02 1.63 -32.28
CA ALA A 80 -14.68 1.84 -30.87
C ALA A 80 -13.21 2.26 -30.69
N ALA A 81 -12.27 1.65 -31.41
CA ALA A 81 -10.86 2.01 -31.39
C ALA A 81 -10.59 3.41 -31.94
N GLU A 82 -11.28 3.80 -33.03
CA GLU A 82 -11.18 5.13 -33.61
C GLU A 82 -11.68 6.21 -32.63
N ILE A 83 -12.87 6.02 -32.05
CA ILE A 83 -13.42 6.92 -31.03
C ILE A 83 -12.49 6.99 -29.81
N ALA A 84 -11.99 5.84 -29.32
CA ALA A 84 -11.08 5.80 -28.18
C ALA A 84 -9.78 6.55 -28.45
N SER A 85 -9.21 6.43 -29.65
CA SER A 85 -8.00 7.15 -30.04
C SER A 85 -8.24 8.66 -30.14
N GLY A 86 -9.39 9.08 -30.66
CA GLY A 86 -9.81 10.48 -30.73
C GLY A 86 -10.00 11.09 -29.32
N VAL A 87 -10.69 10.37 -28.44
CA VAL A 87 -10.86 10.77 -27.03
C VAL A 87 -9.51 10.86 -26.32
N TYR A 88 -8.63 9.87 -26.52
CA TYR A 88 -7.29 9.89 -25.94
C TYR A 88 -6.49 11.12 -26.37
N ALA A 89 -6.46 11.44 -27.65
CA ALA A 89 -5.74 12.59 -28.18
C ALA A 89 -6.23 13.93 -27.60
N VAL A 90 -7.53 14.04 -27.28
CA VAL A 90 -8.11 15.24 -26.65
C VAL A 90 -7.78 15.32 -25.16
N VAL A 91 -7.80 14.20 -24.45
CA VAL A 91 -7.71 14.15 -22.99
C VAL A 91 -6.26 14.09 -22.50
N GLU A 92 -5.36 13.50 -23.27
CA GLU A 92 -3.93 13.32 -22.90
C GLU A 92 -3.23 14.64 -22.54
N PRO A 93 -3.25 15.71 -23.37
CA PRO A 93 -2.47 16.91 -23.10
C PRO A 93 -2.83 17.60 -21.78
N PRO A 94 -4.11 17.85 -21.44
CA PRO A 94 -4.46 18.45 -20.16
C PRO A 94 -4.18 17.53 -18.96
N ILE A 95 -4.38 16.21 -19.10
CA ILE A 95 -4.02 15.27 -18.04
C ILE A 95 -2.50 15.28 -17.78
N VAL A 96 -1.69 15.19 -18.84
CA VAL A 96 -0.22 15.20 -18.69
C VAL A 96 0.24 16.51 -18.05
N ARG A 97 -0.30 17.66 -18.48
CA ARG A 97 0.04 18.96 -17.90
C ARG A 97 -0.29 19.02 -16.40
N THR A 98 -1.46 18.54 -16.00
CA THR A 98 -1.87 18.49 -14.59
C THR A 98 -1.02 17.49 -13.81
N ALA A 99 -0.76 16.30 -14.33
CA ALA A 99 0.01 15.25 -13.71
C ALA A 99 1.47 15.65 -13.45
N LEU A 100 2.09 16.41 -14.35
CA LEU A 100 3.49 16.84 -14.24
C LEU A 100 3.80 17.66 -12.97
N TRP A 101 2.85 18.42 -12.47
CA TRP A 101 3.05 19.17 -11.23
C TRP A 101 2.36 18.50 -10.03
N LEU A 102 1.17 17.94 -10.23
CA LEU A 102 0.34 17.39 -9.15
C LEU A 102 0.96 16.11 -8.56
N ILE A 103 1.48 15.20 -9.41
CA ILE A 103 2.09 13.95 -8.94
C ILE A 103 3.34 14.20 -8.08
N PRO A 104 4.34 15.00 -8.50
CA PRO A 104 5.49 15.29 -7.65
C PRO A 104 5.13 15.96 -6.32
N VAL A 105 4.20 16.91 -6.34
CA VAL A 105 3.73 17.58 -5.12
C VAL A 105 3.04 16.59 -4.19
N ALA A 106 2.12 15.76 -4.70
CA ALA A 106 1.42 14.75 -3.92
C ALA A 106 2.38 13.70 -3.34
N VAL A 107 3.35 13.22 -4.13
CA VAL A 107 4.36 12.24 -3.71
C VAL A 107 5.24 12.80 -2.59
N LEU A 108 5.75 14.03 -2.76
CA LEU A 108 6.61 14.65 -1.77
C LEU A 108 5.85 14.93 -0.46
N ALA A 109 4.66 15.51 -0.56
CA ALA A 109 3.82 15.79 0.58
C ALA A 109 3.43 14.49 1.32
N TRP A 110 3.03 13.45 0.59
CA TRP A 110 2.74 12.13 1.18
C TRP A 110 3.95 11.52 1.87
N ALA A 111 5.14 11.58 1.28
CA ALA A 111 6.36 11.06 1.88
C ALA A 111 6.68 11.76 3.22
N ILE A 112 6.57 13.09 3.27
CA ILE A 112 6.81 13.89 4.47
C ILE A 112 5.79 13.55 5.56
N VAL A 113 4.51 13.63 5.24
CA VAL A 113 3.41 13.39 6.21
C VAL A 113 3.44 11.95 6.71
N SER A 114 3.69 10.97 5.84
CA SER A 114 3.82 9.57 6.22
C SER A 114 5.04 9.31 7.13
N GLY A 115 6.17 9.95 6.86
CA GLY A 115 7.37 9.85 7.71
C GLY A 115 7.14 10.38 9.12
N ILE A 116 6.52 11.57 9.24
CA ILE A 116 6.16 12.19 10.52
C ILE A 116 5.07 11.39 11.24
N GLY A 117 4.00 11.05 10.55
CA GLY A 117 2.85 10.33 11.11
C GLY A 117 3.24 8.98 11.70
N ARG A 118 3.96 8.15 10.94
CA ARG A 118 4.45 6.84 11.43
C ARG A 118 5.39 6.98 12.62
N ASN A 119 6.32 7.93 12.59
CA ASN A 119 7.19 8.17 13.72
C ASN A 119 6.41 8.53 14.98
N THR A 120 5.37 9.36 14.85
CA THR A 120 4.52 9.80 15.96
C THR A 120 3.70 8.64 16.54
N VAL A 121 3.06 7.84 15.68
CA VAL A 121 2.25 6.68 16.10
C VAL A 121 3.11 5.64 16.82
N LEU A 122 4.27 5.28 16.25
CA LEU A 122 5.15 4.27 16.84
C LEU A 122 5.75 4.73 18.17
N ARG A 123 6.11 6.00 18.29
CA ARG A 123 6.58 6.57 19.56
C ARG A 123 5.46 6.74 20.61
N ARG A 124 4.22 6.87 20.19
CA ARG A 124 3.09 6.83 21.13
C ARG A 124 2.90 5.44 21.72
N HIS A 125 3.14 4.38 20.93
CA HIS A 125 3.16 3.01 21.43
C HIS A 125 4.37 2.77 22.32
N ASP A 126 5.55 3.23 21.90
CA ASP A 126 6.82 3.03 22.56
C ASP A 126 7.68 4.30 22.59
N PRO A 127 7.67 5.04 23.73
CA PRO A 127 8.40 6.29 23.86
C PRO A 127 9.93 6.15 23.76
N SER A 128 10.48 4.94 23.93
CA SER A 128 11.93 4.69 23.85
C SER A 128 12.49 4.74 22.43
N LEU A 129 11.61 4.72 21.40
CA LEU A 129 12.04 4.76 20.01
C LEU A 129 12.64 6.13 19.62
N PRO A 130 13.72 6.13 18.80
CA PRO A 130 14.37 7.36 18.36
C PRO A 130 13.48 8.23 17.48
N ARG A 131 13.79 9.51 17.42
CA ARG A 131 13.12 10.48 16.52
C ARG A 131 13.85 10.52 15.19
N CYS A 132 13.40 9.76 14.20
CA CYS A 132 14.03 9.71 12.88
C CYS A 132 13.04 10.01 11.74
N PRO A 133 12.28 11.16 11.77
CA PRO A 133 11.27 11.43 10.75
C PRO A 133 11.87 11.60 9.36
N PHE A 134 13.05 12.23 9.24
CA PHE A 134 13.73 12.44 7.96
C PHE A 134 14.11 11.12 7.29
N THR A 135 14.67 10.17 8.05
CA THR A 135 15.05 8.84 7.53
C THR A 135 13.82 8.06 7.06
N LEU A 136 12.71 8.15 7.80
CA LEU A 136 11.45 7.53 7.42
C LEU A 136 10.84 8.18 6.18
N THR A 137 10.90 9.50 6.06
CA THR A 137 10.47 10.25 4.87
C THR A 137 11.26 9.82 3.65
N LEU A 138 12.60 9.73 3.77
CA LEU A 138 13.45 9.31 2.66
C LEU A 138 13.18 7.86 2.23
N LEU A 139 12.96 6.94 3.18
CA LEU A 139 12.56 5.56 2.87
C LEU A 139 11.20 5.50 2.17
N GLN A 140 10.26 6.32 2.59
CA GLN A 140 8.95 6.39 1.96
C GLN A 140 9.04 6.97 0.53
N LEU A 141 9.86 8.00 0.34
CA LEU A 141 10.12 8.57 -0.98
C LEU A 141 10.76 7.53 -1.91
N LEU A 142 11.80 6.84 -1.45
CA LEU A 142 12.45 5.76 -2.22
C LEU A 142 11.45 4.65 -2.58
N ARG A 143 10.57 4.27 -1.65
CA ARG A 143 9.52 3.30 -1.92
C ARG A 143 8.58 3.75 -3.05
N ILE A 144 8.14 5.00 -3.01
CA ILE A 144 7.23 5.55 -4.02
C ILE A 144 7.92 5.66 -5.38
N LEU A 145 9.17 6.14 -5.39
CA LEU A 145 9.98 6.23 -6.61
C LEU A 145 10.22 4.86 -7.23
N PHE A 146 10.50 3.84 -6.42
CA PHE A 146 10.63 2.48 -6.90
C PHE A 146 9.33 1.95 -7.48
N LEU A 147 8.21 2.17 -6.79
CA LEU A 147 6.88 1.77 -7.26
C LEU A 147 6.53 2.48 -8.58
N GLY A 148 6.68 3.80 -8.64
CA GLY A 148 6.45 4.59 -9.84
C GLY A 148 7.36 4.16 -10.99
N GLY A 149 8.66 3.96 -10.71
CA GLY A 149 9.63 3.48 -11.68
C GLY A 149 9.27 2.09 -12.23
N SER A 150 8.78 1.19 -11.38
CA SER A 150 8.34 -0.16 -11.83
C SER A 150 7.12 -0.09 -12.75
N PHE A 151 6.19 0.84 -12.52
CA PHE A 151 5.07 1.09 -13.45
C PHE A 151 5.55 1.63 -14.79
N VAL A 152 6.42 2.63 -14.79
CA VAL A 152 7.00 3.16 -16.03
C VAL A 152 7.73 2.05 -16.79
N PHE A 153 8.54 1.25 -16.09
CA PHE A 153 9.25 0.12 -16.70
C PHE A 153 8.30 -0.92 -17.28
N TRP A 154 7.17 -1.18 -16.61
CA TRP A 154 6.15 -2.10 -17.12
C TRP A 154 5.53 -1.61 -18.42
N PHE A 155 5.16 -0.35 -18.54
CA PHE A 155 4.64 0.23 -19.78
C PHE A 155 5.68 0.18 -20.91
N VAL A 156 6.93 0.53 -20.61
CA VAL A 156 8.04 0.44 -21.58
C VAL A 156 8.24 -1.00 -22.04
N ALA A 157 8.14 -1.98 -21.14
CA ALA A 157 8.26 -3.39 -21.46
C ALA A 157 7.12 -3.89 -22.37
N ILE A 158 5.88 -3.43 -22.13
CA ILE A 158 4.73 -3.74 -23.01
C ILE A 158 4.94 -3.13 -24.39
N GLN A 159 5.33 -1.86 -24.46
CA GLN A 159 5.60 -1.18 -25.73
C GLN A 159 6.75 -1.84 -26.51
N TRP A 160 7.81 -2.20 -25.80
CA TRP A 160 8.93 -2.96 -26.39
C TRP A 160 8.45 -4.32 -26.93
N SER A 161 7.63 -5.05 -26.20
CA SER A 161 7.06 -6.33 -26.62
C SER A 161 6.18 -6.18 -27.86
N ALA A 162 5.39 -5.11 -27.94
CA ALA A 162 4.56 -4.78 -29.10
C ALA A 162 5.44 -4.49 -30.32
N ASN A 163 6.45 -3.65 -30.18
CA ASN A 163 7.38 -3.34 -31.27
C ASN A 163 8.15 -4.58 -31.74
N TYR A 164 8.55 -5.47 -30.83
CA TYR A 164 9.27 -6.69 -31.16
C TYR A 164 8.41 -7.72 -31.90
N ALA A 165 7.17 -7.92 -31.45
CA ALA A 165 6.34 -9.02 -31.93
C ALA A 165 5.34 -8.63 -33.02
N LEU A 166 5.00 -7.34 -33.17
CA LEU A 166 3.93 -6.87 -34.05
C LEU A 166 4.43 -6.00 -35.23
N SER A 167 5.69 -5.52 -35.22
CA SER A 167 6.22 -4.65 -36.27
C SER A 167 6.85 -5.38 -37.49
N GLY A 168 6.83 -6.71 -37.53
CA GLY A 168 7.31 -7.49 -38.65
C GLY A 168 6.23 -7.67 -39.75
N ASP A 169 6.65 -8.22 -40.92
CA ASP A 169 5.74 -8.53 -42.03
C ASP A 169 4.66 -9.54 -41.64
N GLU A 170 4.91 -10.39 -40.63
CA GLU A 170 3.95 -11.34 -40.05
C GLU A 170 3.81 -11.06 -38.56
N PRO A 171 2.78 -10.28 -38.10
CA PRO A 171 2.55 -10.01 -36.71
C PRO A 171 2.27 -11.26 -35.88
N ASN A 172 3.10 -11.52 -34.85
CA ASN A 172 2.99 -12.72 -34.03
C ASN A 172 2.33 -12.38 -32.66
N LEU A 173 1.00 -12.46 -32.61
CA LEU A 173 0.21 -12.21 -31.42
C LEU A 173 0.52 -13.16 -30.27
N VAL A 174 0.88 -14.41 -30.56
CA VAL A 174 1.21 -15.41 -29.53
C VAL A 174 2.49 -15.00 -28.81
N THR A 175 3.53 -14.60 -29.57
CA THR A 175 4.78 -14.09 -29.01
C THR A 175 4.56 -12.82 -28.20
N TYR A 176 3.74 -11.90 -28.71
CA TYR A 176 3.36 -10.68 -27.97
C TYR A 176 2.72 -11.01 -26.62
N CYS A 177 1.66 -11.82 -26.61
CA CYS A 177 0.98 -12.21 -25.37
C CYS A 177 1.91 -12.94 -24.40
N ALA A 178 2.75 -13.86 -24.88
CA ALA A 178 3.71 -14.57 -24.05
C ALA A 178 4.72 -13.62 -23.39
N LEU A 179 5.29 -12.69 -24.15
CA LEU A 179 6.22 -11.68 -23.62
C LEU A 179 5.56 -10.78 -22.59
N VAL A 180 4.36 -10.25 -22.87
CA VAL A 180 3.63 -9.38 -21.94
C VAL A 180 3.32 -10.10 -20.64
N ILE A 181 2.87 -11.37 -20.70
CA ILE A 181 2.60 -12.17 -19.50
C ILE A 181 3.88 -12.44 -18.71
N CYS A 182 4.94 -12.91 -19.35
CA CYS A 182 6.20 -13.21 -18.68
C CYS A 182 6.83 -11.97 -18.04
N LEU A 183 6.89 -10.84 -18.75
CA LEU A 183 7.45 -9.58 -18.24
C LEU A 183 6.59 -9.01 -17.10
N SER A 184 5.27 -9.04 -17.25
CA SER A 184 4.35 -8.59 -16.19
C SER A 184 4.51 -9.43 -14.93
N LEU A 185 4.59 -10.75 -15.04
CA LEU A 185 4.80 -11.65 -13.91
C LEU A 185 6.17 -11.42 -13.24
N GLY A 186 7.23 -11.25 -14.06
CA GLY A 186 8.57 -10.93 -13.57
C GLY A 186 8.63 -9.62 -12.80
N ILE A 187 8.05 -8.54 -13.35
CA ILE A 187 8.00 -7.23 -12.72
C ILE A 187 7.15 -7.27 -11.43
N PHE A 188 6.01 -7.95 -11.47
CA PHE A 188 5.16 -8.13 -10.29
C PHE A 188 5.89 -8.89 -9.18
N THR A 189 6.62 -9.96 -9.51
CA THR A 189 7.43 -10.71 -8.55
C THR A 189 8.54 -9.84 -7.95
N LEU A 190 9.26 -9.09 -8.79
CA LEU A 190 10.28 -8.15 -8.33
C LEU A 190 9.66 -7.07 -7.41
N TRP A 191 8.51 -6.53 -7.79
CA TRP A 191 7.79 -5.56 -6.97
C TRP A 191 7.37 -6.13 -5.61
N ALA A 192 6.89 -7.37 -5.56
CA ALA A 192 6.51 -8.03 -4.32
C ALA A 192 7.72 -8.21 -3.38
N LEU A 193 8.87 -8.65 -3.92
CA LEU A 193 10.11 -8.81 -3.17
C LEU A 193 10.62 -7.47 -2.61
N VAL A 194 10.66 -6.44 -3.44
CA VAL A 194 11.13 -5.12 -3.01
C VAL A 194 10.15 -4.43 -2.06
N SER A 195 8.84 -4.61 -2.25
CA SER A 195 7.81 -4.13 -1.32
C SER A 195 7.98 -4.71 0.08
N TRP A 196 8.43 -5.98 0.19
CA TRP A 196 8.80 -6.61 1.44
C TRP A 196 9.92 -5.85 2.16
N VAL A 197 11.02 -5.55 1.44
CA VAL A 197 12.16 -4.80 1.97
C VAL A 197 11.73 -3.45 2.52
N PHE A 198 10.95 -2.69 1.75
CA PHE A 198 10.42 -1.38 2.16
C PHE A 198 9.36 -1.44 3.27
N SER A 199 8.77 -2.59 3.53
CA SER A 199 7.86 -2.77 4.67
C SER A 199 8.61 -2.90 6.00
N ILE A 200 9.80 -3.47 5.97
CA ILE A 200 10.61 -3.79 7.16
C ILE A 200 11.66 -2.72 7.45
N ALA A 201 12.27 -2.13 6.43
CA ALA A 201 13.34 -1.14 6.59
C ALA A 201 12.97 0.03 7.53
N PRO A 202 11.75 0.63 7.49
CA PRO A 202 11.37 1.70 8.41
C PRO A 202 11.37 1.26 9.89
N LEU A 203 11.05 -0.01 10.17
CA LEU A 203 11.07 -0.55 11.52
C LEU A 203 12.49 -0.75 12.03
N LEU A 204 13.40 -1.23 11.16
CA LEU A 204 14.82 -1.37 11.49
C LEU A 204 15.49 -0.02 11.78
N VAL A 205 15.10 1.04 11.07
CA VAL A 205 15.56 2.42 11.39
C VAL A 205 15.20 2.78 12.82
N LEU A 206 13.97 2.52 13.24
CA LEU A 206 13.49 2.89 14.57
C LEU A 206 14.04 1.97 15.67
N LEU A 207 14.18 0.67 15.39
CA LEU A 207 14.60 -0.32 16.40
C LEU A 207 16.12 -0.40 16.58
N GLU A 208 16.88 -0.25 15.49
CA GLU A 208 18.35 -0.35 15.51
C GLU A 208 19.05 1.01 15.34
N ASN A 209 18.29 2.12 15.21
CA ASN A 209 18.80 3.48 14.96
C ASN A 209 19.77 3.54 13.76
N ARG A 210 19.45 2.84 12.68
CA ARG A 210 20.29 2.73 11.48
C ARG A 210 19.92 3.75 10.42
N GLY A 211 20.91 4.08 9.57
CA GLY A 211 20.69 4.89 8.38
C GLY A 211 19.90 4.12 7.28
N VAL A 212 19.43 4.84 6.26
CA VAL A 212 18.59 4.32 5.16
C VAL A 212 19.22 3.11 4.46
N GLY A 213 20.47 3.24 3.98
CA GLY A 213 21.14 2.18 3.22
C GLY A 213 21.38 0.92 4.05
N SER A 214 21.84 1.08 5.31
CA SER A 214 22.11 -0.05 6.20
C SER A 214 20.83 -0.79 6.61
N SER A 215 19.71 -0.09 6.79
CA SER A 215 18.42 -0.71 7.08
C SER A 215 17.84 -1.48 5.89
N LEU A 216 18.02 -0.99 4.66
CA LEU A 216 17.63 -1.71 3.44
C LEU A 216 18.45 -3.00 3.27
N VAL A 217 19.76 -2.95 3.43
CA VAL A 217 20.61 -4.16 3.36
C VAL A 217 20.27 -5.14 4.48
N ARG A 218 20.03 -4.64 5.70
CA ARG A 218 19.67 -5.48 6.85
C ARG A 218 18.31 -6.15 6.67
N SER A 219 17.36 -5.49 6.04
CA SER A 219 16.02 -6.07 5.77
C SER A 219 16.06 -7.28 4.84
N LEU A 220 17.12 -7.42 4.02
CA LEU A 220 17.36 -8.60 3.20
C LEU A 220 17.97 -9.78 4.01
N ARG A 221 18.57 -9.50 5.17
CA ARG A 221 19.32 -10.48 5.99
C ARG A 221 18.73 -10.65 7.39
N LEU A 222 17.42 -10.84 7.48
CA LEU A 222 16.71 -10.94 8.78
C LEU A 222 16.86 -12.28 9.50
N GLY A 223 17.36 -13.31 8.82
CA GLY A 223 17.57 -14.65 9.41
C GLY A 223 16.28 -15.26 9.95
N PRO A 224 16.28 -15.76 11.22
CA PRO A 224 15.16 -16.51 11.80
C PRO A 224 13.87 -15.67 11.98
N LEU A 225 13.98 -14.33 11.96
CA LEU A 225 12.83 -13.42 12.01
C LEU A 225 11.97 -13.47 10.74
N THR A 226 12.56 -13.80 9.59
CA THR A 226 11.88 -13.76 8.30
C THR A 226 10.60 -14.59 8.32
N GLY A 227 10.63 -15.80 8.90
CA GLY A 227 9.44 -16.68 8.95
C GLY A 227 8.27 -16.06 9.70
N LYS A 228 8.50 -15.51 10.90
CA LYS A 228 7.45 -14.87 11.72
C LYS A 228 6.90 -13.60 11.09
N LEU A 229 7.77 -12.80 10.45
CA LEU A 229 7.37 -11.59 9.77
C LEU A 229 6.58 -11.89 8.49
N VAL A 230 6.95 -12.96 7.75
CA VAL A 230 6.17 -13.47 6.60
C VAL A 230 4.79 -13.89 7.04
N GLU A 231 4.68 -14.66 8.13
CA GLU A 231 3.41 -15.13 8.68
C GLU A 231 2.48 -13.95 9.01
N VAL A 232 2.95 -12.94 9.74
CA VAL A 232 2.13 -11.75 10.07
C VAL A 232 1.73 -10.97 8.82
N ASN A 233 2.63 -10.82 7.85
CA ASN A 233 2.31 -10.15 6.59
C ASN A 233 1.27 -10.94 5.79
N LEU A 234 1.38 -12.27 5.75
CA LEU A 234 0.44 -13.13 5.06
C LEU A 234 -0.95 -13.04 5.71
N ILE A 235 -1.03 -13.18 7.04
CA ILE A 235 -2.28 -13.04 7.79
C ILE A 235 -2.91 -11.66 7.52
N THR A 236 -2.13 -10.59 7.64
CA THR A 236 -2.63 -9.23 7.37
C THR A 236 -3.06 -9.05 5.92
N GLY A 237 -2.36 -9.69 4.97
CA GLY A 237 -2.72 -9.70 3.54
C GLY A 237 -4.06 -10.39 3.28
N ILE A 238 -4.28 -11.55 3.88
CA ILE A 238 -5.54 -12.30 3.80
C ILE A 238 -6.69 -11.47 4.40
N ILE A 239 -6.49 -10.87 5.57
CA ILE A 239 -7.51 -10.01 6.20
C ILE A 239 -7.84 -8.81 5.30
N LYS A 240 -6.84 -8.15 4.72
CA LYS A 240 -7.08 -7.04 3.79
C LYS A 240 -7.85 -7.46 2.55
N LEU A 241 -7.52 -8.64 1.98
CA LEU A 241 -8.26 -9.19 0.86
C LEU A 241 -9.72 -9.46 1.24
N ALA A 242 -9.96 -10.08 2.40
CA ALA A 242 -11.30 -10.32 2.92
C ALA A 242 -12.08 -9.01 3.13
N LEU A 243 -11.44 -7.96 3.67
CA LEU A 243 -12.05 -6.64 3.82
C LEU A 243 -12.41 -6.00 2.47
N ILE A 244 -11.56 -6.14 1.45
CA ILE A 244 -11.85 -5.65 0.09
C ILE A 244 -13.07 -6.37 -0.49
N VAL A 245 -13.09 -7.70 -0.41
CA VAL A 245 -14.21 -8.50 -0.88
C VAL A 245 -15.50 -8.12 -0.14
N LEU A 246 -15.42 -7.96 1.17
CA LEU A 246 -16.56 -7.54 2.00
C LEU A 246 -17.07 -6.15 1.59
N ALA A 247 -16.17 -5.19 1.39
CA ALA A 247 -16.53 -3.85 0.93
C ALA A 247 -17.17 -3.88 -0.47
N MET A 248 -16.64 -4.71 -1.39
CA MET A 248 -17.22 -4.90 -2.72
C MET A 248 -18.63 -5.49 -2.64
N VAL A 249 -18.84 -6.53 -1.82
CA VAL A 249 -20.15 -7.14 -1.62
C VAL A 249 -21.15 -6.12 -1.06
N PHE A 250 -20.79 -5.38 -0.01
CA PHE A 250 -21.67 -4.35 0.55
C PHE A 250 -21.92 -3.19 -0.42
N SER A 251 -20.96 -2.86 -1.28
CA SER A 251 -21.15 -1.83 -2.30
C SER A 251 -22.06 -2.28 -3.43
N ALA A 252 -22.00 -3.59 -3.80
CA ALA A 252 -22.82 -4.17 -4.86
C ALA A 252 -24.25 -4.49 -4.40
N ILE A 253 -24.42 -4.83 -3.11
CA ILE A 253 -25.72 -5.21 -2.53
C ILE A 253 -26.02 -4.26 -1.38
N PRO A 254 -26.62 -3.10 -1.65
CA PRO A 254 -27.10 -2.20 -0.60
C PRO A 254 -28.20 -2.90 0.19
N LEU A 255 -27.86 -3.40 1.38
CA LEU A 255 -28.74 -4.13 2.30
C LEU A 255 -29.77 -3.19 2.95
N PRO A 256 -30.90 -3.73 3.34
CA PRO A 256 -31.84 -4.73 2.80
C PRO A 256 -32.90 -4.08 1.89
N PHE A 257 -32.72 -2.83 1.49
CA PHE A 257 -33.71 -1.97 0.80
C PHE A 257 -33.31 -1.64 -0.63
N ALA A 258 -32.53 -2.51 -1.27
CA ALA A 258 -31.85 -2.28 -2.55
C ALA A 258 -32.77 -1.88 -3.72
N SER A 259 -34.05 -2.24 -3.69
CA SER A 259 -34.97 -2.00 -4.78
C SER A 259 -35.36 -0.52 -5.00
N ASN A 260 -35.03 0.37 -4.04
CA ASN A 260 -35.42 1.79 -4.09
C ASN A 260 -34.29 2.77 -3.78
N MET A 261 -33.02 2.32 -3.70
CA MET A 261 -31.88 3.20 -3.46
C MET A 261 -31.25 3.65 -4.78
N GLU A 262 -31.74 4.75 -5.34
CA GLU A 262 -31.12 5.44 -6.45
C GLU A 262 -30.67 6.85 -6.04
N GLY A 263 -29.61 7.37 -6.68
CA GLY A 263 -29.14 8.74 -6.48
C GLY A 263 -28.44 8.98 -5.12
N PRO A 264 -28.74 10.09 -4.40
CA PRO A 264 -28.00 10.53 -3.23
C PRO A 264 -27.88 9.50 -2.07
N PRO A 265 -28.92 8.70 -1.74
CA PRO A 265 -28.80 7.66 -0.70
C PRO A 265 -27.81 6.56 -1.07
N LEU A 266 -27.69 6.18 -2.33
CA LEU A 266 -26.72 5.20 -2.79
C LEU A 266 -25.29 5.72 -2.64
N TYR A 267 -25.03 6.97 -2.98
CA TYR A 267 -23.70 7.59 -2.79
C TYR A 267 -23.34 7.69 -1.30
N ALA A 268 -24.29 8.03 -0.44
CA ALA A 268 -24.10 8.05 1.01
C ALA A 268 -23.74 6.63 1.53
N TRP A 269 -24.42 5.59 1.05
CA TRP A 269 -24.09 4.21 1.38
C TRP A 269 -22.67 3.83 0.97
N TRP A 270 -22.27 4.13 -0.25
CA TRP A 270 -20.89 3.88 -0.72
C TRP A 270 -19.84 4.65 0.09
N ALA A 271 -20.15 5.88 0.49
CA ALA A 271 -19.27 6.65 1.37
C ALA A 271 -19.11 5.98 2.73
N VAL A 272 -20.22 5.51 3.34
CA VAL A 272 -20.17 4.78 4.63
C VAL A 272 -19.36 3.49 4.51
N VAL A 273 -19.60 2.66 3.49
CA VAL A 273 -18.84 1.42 3.26
C VAL A 273 -17.35 1.72 3.08
N SER A 274 -17.02 2.77 2.30
CA SER A 274 -15.64 3.18 2.08
C SER A 274 -14.96 3.65 3.37
N VAL A 275 -15.63 4.44 4.17
CA VAL A 275 -15.12 4.93 5.47
C VAL A 275 -14.88 3.76 6.42
N LEU A 276 -15.83 2.82 6.54
CA LEU A 276 -15.68 1.64 7.39
C LEU A 276 -14.52 0.76 6.93
N TYR A 277 -14.37 0.55 5.62
CA TYR A 277 -13.23 -0.16 5.06
C TYR A 277 -11.90 0.50 5.41
N LEU A 278 -11.79 1.82 5.26
CA LEU A 278 -10.57 2.57 5.57
C LEU A 278 -10.22 2.46 7.05
N ILE A 279 -11.19 2.62 7.96
CA ILE A 279 -10.99 2.50 9.41
C ILE A 279 -10.50 1.08 9.76
N ALA A 280 -11.15 0.05 9.24
CA ALA A 280 -10.74 -1.34 9.47
C ALA A 280 -9.33 -1.62 8.90
N SER A 281 -9.05 -1.17 7.68
CA SER A 281 -7.73 -1.32 7.04
C SER A 281 -6.62 -0.65 7.87
N ASP A 282 -6.87 0.55 8.41
CA ASP A 282 -5.92 1.29 9.23
C ASP A 282 -5.70 0.60 10.58
N PHE A 283 -6.75 0.06 11.19
CA PHE A 283 -6.62 -0.74 12.41
C PHE A 283 -5.67 -1.93 12.24
N PHE A 284 -5.87 -2.73 11.19
CA PHE A 284 -4.98 -3.87 10.91
C PHE A 284 -3.57 -3.44 10.52
N GLN A 285 -3.41 -2.26 9.92
CA GLN A 285 -2.09 -1.69 9.66
C GLN A 285 -1.34 -1.35 10.95
N VAL A 286 -1.99 -0.74 11.93
CA VAL A 286 -1.42 -0.44 13.25
C VAL A 286 -1.09 -1.73 13.99
N ALA A 287 -2.01 -2.70 14.01
CA ALA A 287 -1.79 -3.99 14.65
C ALA A 287 -0.57 -4.71 14.06
N ARG A 288 -0.39 -4.69 12.74
CA ARG A 288 0.80 -5.25 12.09
C ARG A 288 2.09 -4.58 12.54
N LEU A 289 2.11 -3.26 12.65
CA LEU A 289 3.30 -2.52 13.08
C LEU A 289 3.64 -2.83 14.54
N VAL A 290 2.65 -2.90 15.41
CA VAL A 290 2.83 -3.27 16.84
C VAL A 290 3.33 -4.70 16.97
N ALA A 291 2.75 -5.65 16.21
CA ALA A 291 3.21 -7.04 16.17
C ALA A 291 4.70 -7.14 15.81
N PHE A 292 5.14 -6.40 14.80
CA PHE A 292 6.55 -6.39 14.39
C PHE A 292 7.48 -5.90 15.50
N ILE A 293 7.11 -4.84 16.21
CA ILE A 293 7.91 -4.33 17.34
C ILE A 293 7.99 -5.35 18.45
N GLN A 294 6.90 -6.02 18.80
CA GLN A 294 6.88 -7.03 19.86
C GLN A 294 7.72 -8.26 19.50
N PHE A 295 7.62 -8.76 18.28
CA PHE A 295 8.45 -9.89 17.84
C PHE A 295 9.94 -9.55 17.83
N TRP A 296 10.29 -8.36 17.38
CA TRP A 296 11.67 -7.90 17.39
C TRP A 296 12.24 -7.85 18.83
N ARG A 297 11.51 -7.27 19.76
CA ARG A 297 11.92 -7.18 21.16
C ARG A 297 12.02 -8.55 21.83
N GLY A 298 11.06 -9.42 21.58
CA GLY A 298 11.08 -10.79 22.11
C GLY A 298 12.34 -11.57 21.71
N LEU A 299 12.82 -11.39 20.48
CA LEU A 299 14.05 -12.02 19.99
C LEU A 299 15.32 -11.35 20.54
N ALA A 300 15.32 -10.04 20.70
CA ALA A 300 16.44 -9.34 21.33
C ALA A 300 16.64 -9.81 22.76
N VAL A 301 15.57 -10.04 23.52
CA VAL A 301 15.63 -10.60 24.88
C VAL A 301 16.18 -12.05 24.87
N GLN A 302 15.74 -12.89 23.93
CA GLN A 302 16.23 -14.26 23.80
C GLN A 302 17.71 -14.33 23.42
N ALA A 303 18.19 -13.43 22.57
CA ALA A 303 19.59 -13.38 22.17
C ALA A 303 20.54 -12.93 23.30
N HIS A 304 20.03 -12.25 24.34
CA HIS A 304 20.80 -11.80 25.50
C HIS A 304 20.58 -12.69 26.73
N ALA A 305 19.65 -13.64 26.67
CA ALA A 305 19.52 -14.64 27.76
C ALA A 305 20.78 -15.51 27.79
N PRO A 306 21.50 -15.59 28.92
CA PRO A 306 22.67 -16.46 29.03
C PRO A 306 22.23 -17.90 28.71
N SER A 307 22.96 -18.55 27.82
CA SER A 307 22.71 -19.96 27.49
C SER A 307 22.75 -20.77 28.78
N ALA A 308 21.60 -21.30 29.21
CA ALA A 308 21.47 -22.15 30.40
C ALA A 308 22.25 -23.47 30.28
N HIS A 309 23.15 -23.56 29.32
CA HIS A 309 23.96 -24.74 28.99
C HIS A 309 25.48 -24.53 29.18
N ASP A 310 25.90 -23.47 29.91
CA ASP A 310 27.29 -23.52 30.42
C ASP A 310 27.31 -24.41 31.68
N PRO A 311 27.73 -25.67 31.59
CA PRO A 311 27.90 -26.49 32.75
C PRO A 311 29.04 -25.83 33.54
N ILE A 312 28.72 -25.42 34.79
CA ILE A 312 29.67 -24.92 35.78
C ILE A 312 30.89 -25.85 35.72
N ARG A 313 31.97 -25.39 35.11
CA ARG A 313 33.29 -26.02 35.33
C ARG A 313 33.67 -25.80 36.80
N VAL A 314 33.20 -26.72 37.64
CA VAL A 314 33.75 -26.88 38.98
C VAL A 314 35.18 -27.39 38.80
N LYS A 315 36.16 -26.52 39.09
CA LYS A 315 37.53 -26.91 39.30
C LYS A 315 37.71 -27.32 40.76
#